data_a152e837caeefce6bfbb9156d5e28d64
#
_entry.id   a152e837caeefce6bfbb9156d5e28d64
#
_cell.length_a   1.000
_cell.length_b   1.000
_cell.length_c   1.000
_cell.angle_alpha   90.00
_cell.angle_beta   90.00
_cell.angle_gamma   90.00
#
_symmetry.space_group_name_H-M   'P 1'
#
loop_
_entity.id
_entity.type
_entity.pdbx_description
1 polymer ?
#
loop_
_entity_poly.entity_id
_entity_poly.type
_entity_poly.pdbx_seq_one_letter_code
_entity_poly.pdbx_strand_id
1 'polypeptide(L)'
;MNDTVSFGYQDIAPHEKTERVGEVFSKVAAKYDLMNDVMSGGMHRLWKDRFVRRVKPQPDEAILDMAGGTGDIAFRMAARGASVTVADINQEMLDVGVERAMERGIDGLVWSRQNAETLEYPARSFNAYTIVFGIRNVTDIPAALAEAHRVLKHGGRFFCMEFSTTTWPGFKDVYDAYSHRVMPQMGRLIAQDEESYRYLAESIRRFPPMPQFEAMISEAGFANTKVEAIVGGAVAIHSGWKV
;
A
#
# COMPACT_ATOMS: atom_id res chain seq x y z
N MET A 1 12.07 26.27 9.40
CA MET A 1 10.64 25.95 9.26
C MET A 1 10.49 24.58 9.86
N ASN A 2 9.59 24.40 10.82
CA ASN A 2 9.33 23.04 11.31
C ASN A 2 8.55 22.33 10.19
N ASP A 3 9.23 21.42 9.48
CA ASP A 3 8.57 20.58 8.49
C ASP A 3 7.63 19.64 9.22
N THR A 4 6.32 19.86 9.10
CA THR A 4 5.30 18.99 9.65
C THR A 4 4.70 18.13 8.53
N VAL A 5 4.26 16.93 8.89
CA VAL A 5 3.60 15.98 7.98
C VAL A 5 2.26 15.56 8.57
N SER A 6 1.34 15.13 7.71
CA SER A 6 0.01 14.74 8.17
C SER A 6 -0.01 13.32 8.76
N PHE A 7 -0.60 13.20 9.95
CA PHE A 7 -1.03 11.94 10.55
C PHE A 7 -2.55 12.03 10.77
N GLY A 8 -3.33 11.50 9.85
CA GLY A 8 -4.74 11.82 9.75
C GLY A 8 -4.95 13.32 9.56
N TYR A 9 -5.75 13.94 10.42
CA TYR A 9 -5.97 15.40 10.43
C TYR A 9 -5.01 16.18 11.33
N GLN A 10 -4.06 15.51 11.99
CA GLN A 10 -3.02 16.16 12.80
C GLN A 10 -1.79 16.45 11.96
N ASP A 11 -1.12 17.56 12.22
CA ASP A 11 0.18 17.89 11.67
C ASP A 11 1.24 17.64 12.74
N ILE A 12 2.13 16.68 12.51
CA ILE A 12 3.15 16.20 13.46
C ILE A 12 4.54 16.21 12.83
N ALA A 13 5.58 15.98 13.63
CA ALA A 13 6.94 15.86 13.12
C ALA A 13 7.11 14.57 12.27
N PRO A 14 7.97 14.58 11.22
CA PRO A 14 8.16 13.43 10.34
C PRO A 14 8.51 12.13 11.06
N HIS A 15 9.42 12.18 12.04
CA HIS A 15 9.82 11.00 12.82
C HIS A 15 8.66 10.43 13.66
N GLU A 16 7.83 11.32 14.22
CA GLU A 16 6.65 10.93 15.02
C GLU A 16 5.61 10.21 14.15
N LYS A 17 5.46 10.59 12.86
CA LYS A 17 4.55 9.90 11.94
C LYS A 17 4.94 8.44 11.75
N THR A 18 6.21 8.18 11.52
CA THR A 18 6.72 6.81 11.33
C THR A 18 6.46 5.94 12.55
N GLU A 19 6.69 6.46 13.75
CA GLU A 19 6.44 5.74 15.01
C GLU A 19 4.95 5.45 15.21
N ARG A 20 4.09 6.47 15.09
CA ARG A 20 2.64 6.32 15.28
C ARG A 20 2.00 5.39 14.24
N VAL A 21 2.42 5.49 12.98
CA VAL A 21 1.98 4.56 11.92
C VAL A 21 2.40 3.14 12.28
N GLY A 22 3.65 2.94 12.74
CA GLY A 22 4.13 1.65 13.22
C GLY A 22 3.24 1.08 14.32
N GLU A 23 2.91 1.87 15.35
CA GLU A 23 2.02 1.45 16.43
C GLU A 23 0.62 1.03 15.96
N VAL A 24 0.03 1.81 15.01
CA VAL A 24 -1.28 1.47 14.43
C VAL A 24 -1.23 0.09 13.75
N PHE A 25 -0.21 -0.17 12.93
CA PHE A 25 -0.11 -1.44 12.21
C PHE A 25 0.28 -2.61 13.12
N SER A 26 1.11 -2.40 14.15
CA SER A 26 1.42 -3.42 15.15
C SER A 26 0.17 -3.88 15.91
N LYS A 27 -0.68 -2.95 16.35
CA LYS A 27 -1.94 -3.27 17.04
C LYS A 27 -2.88 -4.12 16.19
N VAL A 28 -2.91 -3.91 14.89
CA VAL A 28 -3.85 -4.59 13.98
C VAL A 28 -3.22 -5.76 13.22
N ALA A 29 -1.92 -6.04 13.34
CA ALA A 29 -1.20 -7.04 12.53
C ALA A 29 -1.89 -8.40 12.50
N ALA A 30 -2.26 -8.96 13.65
CA ALA A 30 -2.95 -10.24 13.75
C ALA A 30 -4.38 -10.23 13.17
N LYS A 31 -5.04 -9.06 13.09
CA LYS A 31 -6.42 -8.88 12.60
C LYS A 31 -6.47 -8.08 11.30
N TYR A 32 -5.33 -7.88 10.64
CA TYR A 32 -5.22 -6.99 9.47
C TYR A 32 -6.18 -7.38 8.33
N ASP A 33 -6.30 -8.65 8.03
CA ASP A 33 -7.23 -9.11 6.99
C ASP A 33 -8.69 -8.89 7.40
N LEU A 34 -9.04 -9.11 8.67
CA LEU A 34 -10.37 -8.82 9.19
C LEU A 34 -10.70 -7.33 9.08
N MET A 35 -9.73 -6.47 9.40
CA MET A 35 -9.87 -5.02 9.22
C MET A 35 -10.16 -4.67 7.75
N ASN A 36 -9.40 -5.24 6.81
CA ASN A 36 -9.62 -5.02 5.38
C ASN A 36 -10.96 -5.59 4.90
N ASP A 37 -11.38 -6.77 5.39
CA ASP A 37 -12.68 -7.36 5.08
C ASP A 37 -13.81 -6.43 5.54
N VAL A 38 -13.76 -5.95 6.78
CA VAL A 38 -14.75 -5.02 7.34
C VAL A 38 -14.81 -3.73 6.53
N MET A 39 -13.66 -3.13 6.22
CA MET A 39 -13.59 -1.85 5.51
C MET A 39 -14.07 -1.89 4.06
N SER A 40 -13.87 -3.02 3.40
CA SER A 40 -14.18 -3.18 1.99
C SER A 40 -15.42 -4.04 1.72
N GLY A 41 -16.09 -4.53 2.77
CA GLY A 41 -17.14 -5.55 2.62
C GLY A 41 -16.61 -6.83 1.93
N GLY A 42 -15.34 -7.20 2.17
CA GLY A 42 -14.65 -8.33 1.54
C GLY A 42 -14.19 -8.08 0.10
N MET A 43 -14.49 -6.92 -0.48
CA MET A 43 -14.17 -6.61 -1.89
C MET A 43 -12.66 -6.44 -2.14
N HIS A 44 -11.86 -6.13 -1.12
CA HIS A 44 -10.41 -5.96 -1.26
C HIS A 44 -9.72 -7.18 -1.90
N ARG A 45 -10.27 -8.38 -1.70
CA ARG A 45 -9.74 -9.62 -2.29
C ARG A 45 -9.84 -9.60 -3.81
N LEU A 46 -10.98 -9.16 -4.36
CA LEU A 46 -11.20 -9.01 -5.80
C LEU A 46 -10.30 -7.90 -6.38
N TRP A 47 -10.10 -6.80 -5.65
CA TRP A 47 -9.20 -5.72 -6.07
C TRP A 47 -7.75 -6.17 -6.12
N LYS A 48 -7.31 -6.93 -5.12
CA LYS A 48 -5.96 -7.54 -5.07
C LYS A 48 -5.75 -8.51 -6.23
N ASP A 49 -6.75 -9.34 -6.57
CA ASP A 49 -6.68 -10.22 -7.74
C ASP A 49 -6.61 -9.42 -9.06
N ARG A 50 -7.39 -8.35 -9.18
CA ARG A 50 -7.32 -7.44 -10.33
C ARG A 50 -5.97 -6.78 -10.43
N PHE A 51 -5.42 -6.30 -9.31
CA PHE A 51 -4.10 -5.71 -9.24
C PHE A 51 -3.01 -6.67 -9.73
N VAL A 52 -2.96 -7.89 -9.22
CA VAL A 52 -1.97 -8.90 -9.63
C VAL A 52 -2.14 -9.28 -11.11
N ARG A 53 -3.36 -9.30 -11.64
CA ARG A 53 -3.58 -9.45 -13.10
C ARG A 53 -3.01 -8.28 -13.91
N ARG A 54 -3.01 -7.06 -13.36
CA ARG A 54 -2.40 -5.87 -14.01
C ARG A 54 -0.89 -5.89 -13.94
N VAL A 55 -0.32 -6.29 -12.81
CA VAL A 55 1.13 -6.47 -12.64
C VAL A 55 1.66 -7.52 -13.64
N LYS A 56 0.90 -8.60 -13.92
CA LYS A 56 1.28 -9.73 -14.77
C LYS A 56 2.66 -10.29 -14.39
N PRO A 57 2.85 -10.75 -13.14
CA PRO A 57 4.11 -11.35 -12.74
C PRO A 57 4.50 -12.46 -13.70
N GLN A 58 5.76 -12.50 -14.10
CA GLN A 58 6.31 -13.56 -14.94
C GLN A 58 7.23 -14.47 -14.11
N PRO A 59 7.40 -15.74 -14.51
CA PRO A 59 8.41 -16.58 -13.90
C PRO A 59 9.78 -15.89 -13.93
N ASP A 60 10.55 -16.07 -12.87
CA ASP A 60 11.91 -15.53 -12.70
C ASP A 60 12.03 -13.99 -12.64
N GLU A 61 10.93 -13.25 -12.67
CA GLU A 61 10.97 -11.81 -12.39
C GLU A 61 11.24 -11.56 -10.91
N ALA A 62 12.23 -10.71 -10.62
CA ALA A 62 12.46 -10.18 -9.30
C ALA A 62 11.48 -9.02 -9.04
N ILE A 63 10.58 -9.19 -8.07
CA ILE A 63 9.55 -8.20 -7.71
C ILE A 63 9.75 -7.76 -6.27
N LEU A 64 9.77 -6.45 -6.04
CA LEU A 64 9.72 -5.86 -4.71
C LEU A 64 8.26 -5.51 -4.37
N ASP A 65 7.71 -6.14 -3.34
CA ASP A 65 6.41 -5.82 -2.76
C ASP A 65 6.63 -4.97 -1.51
N MET A 66 6.60 -3.66 -1.68
CA MET A 66 6.87 -2.68 -0.62
C MET A 66 5.59 -2.40 0.18
N ALA A 67 5.74 -2.20 1.50
CA ALA A 67 4.64 -2.22 2.45
C ALA A 67 3.78 -3.49 2.29
N GLY A 68 4.47 -4.61 2.06
CA GLY A 68 3.85 -5.90 1.77
C GLY A 68 3.20 -6.56 2.98
N GLY A 69 3.54 -6.09 4.18
CA GLY A 69 2.92 -6.48 5.44
C GLY A 69 2.90 -7.98 5.63
N THR A 70 1.71 -8.55 5.75
CA THR A 70 1.48 -9.98 5.96
C THR A 70 1.57 -10.84 4.67
N GLY A 71 2.02 -10.28 3.54
CA GLY A 71 2.39 -10.99 2.32
C GLY A 71 1.26 -11.37 1.36
N ASP A 72 0.03 -10.87 1.55
CA ASP A 72 -1.12 -11.31 0.73
C ASP A 72 -0.92 -11.06 -0.78
N ILE A 73 -0.33 -9.94 -1.18
CA ILE A 73 0.02 -9.65 -2.59
C ILE A 73 1.18 -10.52 -3.05
N ALA A 74 2.21 -10.65 -2.23
CA ALA A 74 3.39 -11.47 -2.52
C ALA A 74 3.02 -12.93 -2.78
N PHE A 75 2.14 -13.52 -1.95
CA PHE A 75 1.66 -14.90 -2.16
C PHE A 75 0.99 -15.10 -3.53
N ARG A 76 0.19 -14.12 -3.95
CA ARG A 76 -0.49 -14.15 -5.26
C ARG A 76 0.47 -14.01 -6.43
N MET A 77 1.57 -13.26 -6.25
CA MET A 77 2.61 -13.09 -7.27
C MET A 77 3.53 -14.30 -7.33
N ALA A 78 3.94 -14.85 -6.18
CA ALA A 78 4.75 -16.07 -6.08
C ALA A 78 4.03 -17.29 -6.69
N ALA A 79 2.70 -17.41 -6.51
CA ALA A 79 1.90 -18.44 -7.16
C ALA A 79 1.92 -18.37 -8.69
N ARG A 80 2.46 -17.30 -9.30
CA ARG A 80 2.69 -17.15 -10.74
C ARG A 80 4.14 -17.34 -11.15
N GLY A 81 4.99 -17.78 -10.22
CA GLY A 81 6.39 -18.10 -10.47
C GLY A 81 7.37 -16.92 -10.32
N ALA A 82 6.91 -15.75 -9.88
CA ALA A 82 7.80 -14.62 -9.64
C ALA A 82 8.62 -14.81 -8.35
N SER A 83 9.87 -14.32 -8.35
CA SER A 83 10.71 -14.21 -7.16
C SER A 83 10.36 -12.93 -6.42
N VAL A 84 9.69 -13.04 -5.28
CA VAL A 84 9.15 -11.86 -4.57
C VAL A 84 9.93 -11.57 -3.30
N THR A 85 10.37 -10.33 -3.15
CA THR A 85 10.87 -9.76 -1.90
C THR A 85 9.75 -8.96 -1.27
N VAL A 86 9.31 -9.36 -0.07
CA VAL A 86 8.34 -8.64 0.76
C VAL A 86 9.10 -7.68 1.65
N ALA A 87 8.87 -6.40 1.50
CA ALA A 87 9.51 -5.37 2.30
C ALA A 87 8.47 -4.56 3.06
N ASP A 88 8.72 -4.33 4.34
CA ASP A 88 7.88 -3.48 5.19
C ASP A 88 8.74 -2.81 6.25
N ILE A 89 8.32 -1.65 6.74
CA ILE A 89 8.99 -0.98 7.84
C ILE A 89 8.64 -1.63 9.19
N ASN A 90 7.49 -2.29 9.28
CA ASN A 90 6.97 -2.91 10.49
C ASN A 90 7.37 -4.40 10.54
N GLN A 91 8.25 -4.73 11.50
CA GLN A 91 8.74 -6.09 11.67
C GLN A 91 7.63 -7.08 12.08
N GLU A 92 6.69 -6.66 12.94
CA GLU A 92 5.61 -7.54 13.40
C GLU A 92 4.69 -7.98 12.26
N MET A 93 4.46 -7.09 11.28
CA MET A 93 3.72 -7.43 10.07
C MET A 93 4.45 -8.49 9.23
N LEU A 94 5.77 -8.36 9.09
CA LEU A 94 6.61 -9.33 8.39
C LEU A 94 6.61 -10.68 9.10
N ASP A 95 6.72 -10.70 10.43
CA ASP A 95 6.73 -11.92 11.24
C ASP A 95 5.41 -12.71 11.05
N VAL A 96 4.26 -12.03 11.11
CA VAL A 96 2.95 -12.64 10.77
C VAL A 96 2.94 -13.17 9.34
N GLY A 97 3.57 -12.45 8.40
CA GLY A 97 3.68 -12.88 7.01
C GLY A 97 4.50 -14.16 6.85
N VAL A 98 5.62 -14.27 7.55
CA VAL A 98 6.48 -15.47 7.58
C VAL A 98 5.70 -16.68 8.11
N GLU A 99 5.01 -16.53 9.24
CA GLU A 99 4.18 -17.58 9.82
C GLU A 99 3.11 -18.07 8.83
N ARG A 100 2.41 -17.14 8.17
CA ARG A 100 1.41 -17.46 7.16
C ARG A 100 1.99 -18.15 5.92
N ALA A 101 3.20 -17.79 5.50
CA ALA A 101 3.87 -18.45 4.39
C ALA A 101 4.17 -19.92 4.76
N MET A 102 4.69 -20.18 5.97
CA MET A 102 4.94 -21.51 6.49
C MET A 102 3.68 -22.34 6.57
N GLU A 103 2.57 -21.79 7.14
CA GLU A 103 1.29 -22.47 7.25
C GLU A 103 0.70 -22.89 5.88
N ARG A 104 0.97 -22.09 4.83
CA ARG A 104 0.47 -22.30 3.47
C ARG A 104 1.43 -23.12 2.60
N GLY A 105 2.62 -23.49 3.11
CA GLY A 105 3.66 -24.15 2.34
C GLY A 105 4.17 -23.31 1.16
N ILE A 106 4.25 -21.98 1.35
CA ILE A 106 4.75 -21.06 0.32
C ILE A 106 6.21 -20.76 0.63
N ASP A 107 7.09 -21.28 -0.20
CA ASP A 107 8.54 -21.11 -0.08
C ASP A 107 9.07 -20.05 -1.07
N GLY A 108 10.33 -19.64 -0.89
CA GLY A 108 11.05 -18.79 -1.84
C GLY A 108 10.76 -17.31 -1.73
N LEU A 109 9.96 -16.86 -0.76
CA LEU A 109 9.79 -15.44 -0.46
C LEU A 109 10.96 -14.92 0.38
N VAL A 110 11.45 -13.74 0.03
CA VAL A 110 12.43 -13.00 0.83
C VAL A 110 11.69 -11.97 1.66
N TRP A 111 11.93 -11.95 2.97
CA TRP A 111 11.33 -10.98 3.90
C TRP A 111 12.39 -10.01 4.36
N SER A 112 12.14 -8.72 4.30
CA SER A 112 13.14 -7.68 4.59
C SER A 112 12.51 -6.46 5.23
N ARG A 113 13.03 -6.05 6.38
CA ARG A 113 12.63 -4.80 7.00
C ARG A 113 13.26 -3.63 6.26
N GLN A 114 12.45 -2.77 5.64
CA GLN A 114 12.90 -1.66 4.80
C GLN A 114 12.02 -0.43 4.99
N ASN A 115 12.61 0.75 4.88
CA ASN A 115 11.87 1.99 4.73
C ASN A 115 11.75 2.33 3.23
N ALA A 116 10.53 2.60 2.76
CA ALA A 116 10.27 2.94 1.35
C ALA A 116 11.02 4.20 0.89
N GLU A 117 11.33 5.11 1.81
CA GLU A 117 12.02 6.37 1.55
C GLU A 117 13.56 6.22 1.41
N THR A 118 14.12 5.10 1.91
CA THR A 118 15.57 4.82 1.93
C THR A 118 15.82 3.32 1.83
N LEU A 119 15.70 2.77 0.61
CA LEU A 119 15.86 1.33 0.38
C LEU A 119 17.34 0.93 0.36
N GLU A 120 17.69 -0.12 1.09
CA GLU A 120 19.06 -0.67 1.14
C GLU A 120 19.42 -1.54 -0.08
N TYR A 121 18.53 -1.62 -1.08
CA TYR A 121 18.79 -2.38 -2.30
C TYR A 121 19.61 -1.56 -3.30
N PRO A 122 20.50 -2.22 -4.08
CA PRO A 122 21.19 -1.57 -5.18
C PRO A 122 20.21 -1.02 -6.24
N ALA A 123 20.66 -0.01 -6.98
CA ALA A 123 19.90 0.46 -8.13
C ALA A 123 19.72 -0.68 -9.17
N ARG A 124 18.59 -0.70 -9.85
CA ARG A 124 18.28 -1.66 -10.94
C ARG A 124 18.26 -3.13 -10.48
N SER A 125 17.73 -3.41 -9.29
CA SER A 125 17.62 -4.76 -8.73
C SER A 125 16.35 -5.49 -9.18
N PHE A 126 15.24 -4.77 -9.36
CA PHE A 126 13.93 -5.37 -9.54
C PHE A 126 13.31 -5.13 -10.93
N ASN A 127 12.52 -6.09 -11.41
CA ASN A 127 11.75 -6.00 -12.65
C ASN A 127 10.41 -5.30 -12.44
N ALA A 128 9.83 -5.43 -11.24
CA ALA A 128 8.62 -4.71 -10.85
C ALA A 128 8.71 -4.27 -9.39
N TYR A 129 8.02 -3.17 -9.08
CA TYR A 129 7.81 -2.65 -7.75
C TYR A 129 6.30 -2.52 -7.53
N THR A 130 5.81 -3.11 -6.47
CA THR A 130 4.40 -3.03 -6.07
C THR A 130 4.27 -2.40 -4.69
N ILE A 131 3.23 -1.60 -4.49
CA ILE A 131 2.83 -1.09 -3.19
C ILE A 131 1.31 -1.01 -3.11
N VAL A 132 0.71 -1.69 -2.11
CA VAL A 132 -0.74 -1.84 -2.00
C VAL A 132 -1.20 -1.38 -0.62
N PHE A 133 -2.02 -0.32 -0.59
CA PHE A 133 -2.58 0.29 0.63
C PHE A 133 -1.53 0.75 1.64
N GLY A 134 -0.32 1.08 1.15
CA GLY A 134 0.82 1.45 1.97
C GLY A 134 1.32 2.88 1.76
N ILE A 135 1.30 3.38 0.51
CA ILE A 135 1.97 4.64 0.13
C ILE A 135 1.44 5.87 0.88
N ARG A 136 0.15 5.91 1.24
CA ARG A 136 -0.45 7.03 2.01
C ARG A 136 0.15 7.19 3.42
N ASN A 137 0.74 6.12 3.95
CA ASN A 137 1.35 6.09 5.28
C ASN A 137 2.81 6.54 5.26
N VAL A 138 3.43 6.59 4.10
CA VAL A 138 4.80 7.06 3.89
C VAL A 138 4.90 8.54 4.26
N THR A 139 6.01 8.94 4.89
CA THR A 139 6.20 10.31 5.36
C THR A 139 6.56 11.25 4.21
N ASP A 140 7.49 10.82 3.35
CA ASP A 140 7.92 11.54 2.14
C ASP A 140 7.61 10.68 0.89
N ILE A 141 6.42 10.90 0.30
CA ILE A 141 5.98 10.18 -0.90
C ILE A 141 6.93 10.43 -2.09
N PRO A 142 7.37 11.65 -2.41
CA PRO A 142 8.37 11.91 -3.43
C PRO A 142 9.65 11.09 -3.25
N ALA A 143 10.21 11.04 -2.04
CA ALA A 143 11.39 10.23 -1.75
C ALA A 143 11.14 8.73 -2.00
N ALA A 144 10.01 8.20 -1.56
CA ALA A 144 9.64 6.80 -1.80
C ALA A 144 9.47 6.49 -3.29
N LEU A 145 8.88 7.40 -4.08
CA LEU A 145 8.75 7.23 -5.53
C LEU A 145 10.12 7.28 -6.23
N ALA A 146 11.03 8.15 -5.79
CA ALA A 146 12.40 8.22 -6.30
C ALA A 146 13.17 6.92 -6.00
N GLU A 147 13.03 6.35 -4.80
CA GLU A 147 13.62 5.07 -4.43
C GLU A 147 13.02 3.91 -5.25
N ALA A 148 11.70 3.88 -5.43
CA ALA A 148 11.05 2.91 -6.30
C ALA A 148 11.61 2.98 -7.73
N HIS A 149 11.77 4.18 -8.26
CA HIS A 149 12.39 4.38 -9.58
C HIS A 149 13.87 3.95 -9.58
N ARG A 150 14.64 4.26 -8.55
CA ARG A 150 16.06 3.90 -8.45
C ARG A 150 16.28 2.40 -8.50
N VAL A 151 15.51 1.63 -7.70
CA VAL A 151 15.70 0.18 -7.57
C VAL A 151 15.14 -0.62 -8.75
N LEU A 152 14.28 -0.05 -9.57
CA LEU A 152 13.79 -0.68 -10.78
C LEU A 152 14.86 -0.72 -11.87
N LYS A 153 14.90 -1.82 -12.62
CA LYS A 153 15.68 -1.96 -13.86
C LYS A 153 15.08 -1.07 -14.98
N HIS A 154 15.85 -0.77 -16.03
CA HIS A 154 15.27 -0.21 -17.26
C HIS A 154 14.23 -1.18 -17.83
N GLY A 155 13.09 -0.67 -18.28
CA GLY A 155 11.92 -1.47 -18.61
C GLY A 155 11.13 -1.98 -17.41
N GLY A 156 11.60 -1.69 -16.19
CA GLY A 156 10.92 -2.07 -14.95
C GLY A 156 9.60 -1.31 -14.75
N ARG A 157 8.70 -1.91 -14.01
CA ARG A 157 7.31 -1.47 -13.85
C ARG A 157 7.01 -1.11 -12.41
N PHE A 158 6.39 0.04 -12.22
CA PHE A 158 5.82 0.48 -10.95
C PHE A 158 4.31 0.28 -10.95
N PHE A 159 3.78 -0.26 -9.85
CA PHE A 159 2.34 -0.37 -9.61
C PHE A 159 2.00 0.01 -8.17
N CYS A 160 1.04 0.89 -8.03
CA CYS A 160 0.48 1.26 -6.74
C CYS A 160 -1.03 1.07 -6.76
N MET A 161 -1.59 0.38 -5.78
CA MET A 161 -3.02 0.37 -5.51
C MET A 161 -3.30 1.05 -4.18
N GLU A 162 -4.14 2.08 -4.20
CA GLU A 162 -4.44 2.84 -3.00
C GLU A 162 -5.90 3.30 -2.99
N PHE A 163 -6.42 3.55 -1.79
CA PHE A 163 -7.69 4.23 -1.62
C PHE A 163 -7.59 5.65 -2.18
N SER A 164 -8.70 6.11 -2.73
CA SER A 164 -8.79 7.45 -3.31
C SER A 164 -10.17 8.03 -3.06
N THR A 165 -10.37 9.26 -3.49
CA THR A 165 -11.66 9.94 -3.39
C THR A 165 -12.51 9.63 -4.61
N THR A 166 -13.72 9.10 -4.36
CA THR A 166 -14.66 8.81 -5.45
C THR A 166 -15.09 10.07 -6.18
N THR A 167 -15.20 9.97 -7.50
CA THR A 167 -15.69 11.02 -8.38
C THR A 167 -17.15 10.83 -8.82
N TRP A 168 -17.77 9.70 -8.43
CA TRP A 168 -19.16 9.43 -8.82
C TRP A 168 -20.15 10.28 -8.01
N PRO A 169 -21.01 11.06 -8.68
CA PRO A 169 -22.06 11.81 -8.02
C PRO A 169 -22.98 10.87 -7.21
N GLY A 170 -23.29 11.26 -5.97
CA GLY A 170 -24.13 10.48 -5.05
C GLY A 170 -23.40 9.33 -4.33
N PHE A 171 -22.40 8.70 -4.91
CA PHE A 171 -21.62 7.68 -4.24
C PHE A 171 -20.66 8.28 -3.20
N LYS A 172 -20.19 9.51 -3.44
CA LYS A 172 -19.37 10.26 -2.50
C LYS A 172 -20.07 10.42 -1.14
N ASP A 173 -21.33 10.85 -1.14
CA ASP A 173 -22.08 11.09 0.10
C ASP A 173 -22.34 9.79 0.86
N VAL A 174 -22.62 8.70 0.14
CA VAL A 174 -22.79 7.36 0.72
C VAL A 174 -21.47 6.84 1.31
N TYR A 175 -20.37 6.99 0.58
CA TYR A 175 -19.04 6.58 1.05
C TYR A 175 -18.57 7.43 2.24
N ASP A 176 -18.84 8.73 2.21
CA ASP A 176 -18.54 9.64 3.31
C ASP A 176 -19.36 9.29 4.55
N ALA A 177 -20.65 9.01 4.40
CA ALA A 177 -21.49 8.55 5.52
C ALA A 177 -21.00 7.20 6.09
N TYR A 178 -20.63 6.25 5.21
CA TYR A 178 -20.07 4.95 5.60
C TYR A 178 -18.77 5.13 6.36
N SER A 179 -17.82 5.89 5.80
CA SER A 179 -16.50 6.07 6.39
C SER A 179 -16.50 6.86 7.71
N HIS A 180 -17.47 7.77 7.89
CA HIS A 180 -17.58 8.57 9.13
C HIS A 180 -18.40 7.91 10.23
N ARG A 181 -19.47 7.21 9.86
CA ARG A 181 -20.45 6.71 10.85
C ARG A 181 -20.35 5.22 11.08
N VAL A 182 -20.07 4.45 10.03
CA VAL A 182 -20.09 2.98 10.09
C VAL A 182 -18.71 2.42 10.44
N MET A 183 -17.66 2.84 9.73
CA MET A 183 -16.30 2.30 9.93
C MET A 183 -15.79 2.44 11.37
N PRO A 184 -15.88 3.62 12.06
CA PRO A 184 -15.40 3.74 13.42
C PRO A 184 -16.20 2.87 14.41
N GLN A 185 -17.52 2.74 14.20
CA GLN A 185 -18.37 1.90 15.06
C GLN A 185 -18.04 0.41 14.86
N MET A 186 -17.80 -0.02 13.63
CA MET A 186 -17.35 -1.39 13.34
C MET A 186 -15.96 -1.65 13.92
N GLY A 187 -15.04 -0.68 13.85
CA GLY A 187 -13.73 -0.76 14.49
C GLY A 187 -13.85 -0.98 16.00
N ARG A 188 -14.72 -0.22 16.67
CA ARG A 188 -14.96 -0.35 18.11
C ARG A 188 -15.59 -1.70 18.48
N LEU A 189 -16.54 -2.21 17.69
CA LEU A 189 -17.28 -3.44 18.00
C LEU A 189 -16.47 -4.70 17.67
N ILE A 190 -15.69 -4.70 16.57
CA ILE A 190 -15.04 -5.89 16.03
C ILE A 190 -13.57 -5.97 16.45
N ALA A 191 -12.86 -4.86 16.42
CA ALA A 191 -11.42 -4.81 16.69
C ALA A 191 -11.06 -4.21 18.05
N GLN A 192 -12.00 -3.56 18.74
CA GLN A 192 -11.78 -2.79 19.97
C GLN A 192 -10.73 -1.66 19.80
N ASP A 193 -10.59 -1.15 18.57
CA ASP A 193 -9.59 -0.16 18.17
C ASP A 193 -10.23 0.92 17.28
N GLU A 194 -10.91 1.88 17.90
CA GLU A 194 -11.52 3.02 17.19
C GLU A 194 -10.48 3.95 16.57
N GLU A 195 -9.31 4.07 17.21
CA GLU A 195 -8.26 5.02 16.82
C GLU A 195 -7.62 4.64 15.49
N SER A 196 -7.25 3.36 15.30
CA SER A 196 -6.68 2.88 14.04
C SER A 196 -7.65 3.03 12.87
N TYR A 197 -8.95 2.80 13.07
CA TYR A 197 -9.96 2.97 12.03
C TYR A 197 -10.21 4.45 11.69
N ARG A 198 -10.16 5.33 12.68
CA ARG A 198 -10.24 6.78 12.46
C ARG A 198 -9.05 7.29 11.66
N TYR A 199 -7.82 6.93 12.08
CA TYR A 199 -6.60 7.26 11.34
C TYR A 199 -6.69 6.82 9.88
N LEU A 200 -7.18 5.61 9.64
CA LEU A 200 -7.32 5.08 8.29
C LEU A 200 -8.28 5.91 7.43
N ALA A 201 -9.45 6.28 7.95
CA ALA A 201 -10.41 7.11 7.23
C ALA A 201 -9.84 8.52 6.94
N GLU A 202 -9.11 9.10 7.90
CA GLU A 202 -8.49 10.40 7.77
C GLU A 202 -7.30 10.39 6.78
N SER A 203 -6.44 9.34 6.85
CA SER A 203 -5.30 9.20 5.94
C SER A 203 -5.71 9.05 4.48
N ILE A 204 -6.82 8.34 4.20
CA ILE A 204 -7.39 8.24 2.85
C ILE A 204 -7.77 9.62 2.29
N ARG A 205 -8.34 10.50 3.12
CA ARG A 205 -8.77 11.83 2.69
C ARG A 205 -7.63 12.82 2.50
N ARG A 206 -6.54 12.63 3.21
CA ARG A 206 -5.32 13.44 3.08
C ARG A 206 -4.43 12.97 1.92
N PHE A 207 -4.67 11.76 1.41
CA PHE A 207 -3.91 11.24 0.28
C PHE A 207 -4.23 12.04 -1.00
N PRO A 208 -3.23 12.33 -1.86
CA PRO A 208 -3.42 13.08 -3.09
C PRO A 208 -4.51 12.45 -3.99
N PRO A 209 -5.35 13.27 -4.64
CA PRO A 209 -6.29 12.78 -5.65
C PRO A 209 -5.57 12.08 -6.81
N MET A 210 -6.27 11.17 -7.50
CA MET A 210 -5.70 10.37 -8.60
C MET A 210 -4.84 11.15 -9.59
N PRO A 211 -5.26 12.31 -10.16
CA PRO A 211 -4.44 13.05 -11.11
C PRO A 211 -3.18 13.64 -10.48
N GLN A 212 -3.26 14.08 -9.22
CA GLN A 212 -2.11 14.62 -8.50
C GLN A 212 -1.09 13.53 -8.20
N PHE A 213 -1.53 12.37 -7.75
CA PHE A 213 -0.62 11.25 -7.48
C PHE A 213 -0.01 10.70 -8.79
N GLU A 214 -0.75 10.66 -9.90
CA GLU A 214 -0.20 10.34 -11.21
C GLU A 214 0.90 11.32 -11.63
N ALA A 215 0.69 12.63 -11.42
CA ALA A 215 1.71 13.65 -11.68
C ALA A 215 2.97 13.42 -10.84
N MET A 216 2.84 13.11 -9.53
CA MET A 216 3.98 12.78 -8.66
C MET A 216 4.77 11.57 -9.17
N ILE A 217 4.08 10.53 -9.69
CA ILE A 217 4.74 9.36 -10.29
C ILE A 217 5.53 9.79 -11.54
N SER A 218 4.95 10.63 -12.39
CA SER A 218 5.63 11.16 -13.58
C SER A 218 6.84 12.02 -13.22
N GLU A 219 6.71 12.89 -12.21
CA GLU A 219 7.80 13.73 -11.68
C GLU A 219 8.96 12.93 -11.10
N ALA A 220 8.68 11.75 -10.54
CA ALA A 220 9.70 10.81 -10.06
C ALA A 220 10.47 10.09 -11.21
N GLY A 221 10.14 10.38 -12.49
CA GLY A 221 10.84 9.88 -13.66
C GLY A 221 10.18 8.68 -14.36
N PHE A 222 8.98 8.27 -13.91
CA PHE A 222 8.24 7.21 -14.60
C PHE A 222 7.56 7.73 -15.87
N ALA A 223 7.70 6.98 -16.96
CA ALA A 223 7.02 7.23 -18.22
C ALA A 223 5.75 6.38 -18.37
N ASN A 224 4.90 6.74 -19.34
CA ASN A 224 3.68 6.01 -19.66
C ASN A 224 2.77 5.75 -18.44
N THR A 225 2.66 6.76 -17.57
CA THR A 225 1.82 6.68 -16.38
C THR A 225 0.35 6.46 -16.77
N LYS A 226 -0.35 5.67 -15.96
CA LYS A 226 -1.76 5.35 -16.15
C LYS A 226 -2.44 5.20 -14.82
N VAL A 227 -3.70 5.64 -14.77
CA VAL A 227 -4.60 5.46 -13.64
C VAL A 227 -5.80 4.64 -14.06
N GLU A 228 -6.13 3.64 -13.25
CA GLU A 228 -7.33 2.82 -13.40
C GLU A 228 -8.18 2.95 -12.15
N ALA A 229 -9.32 3.64 -12.26
CA ALA A 229 -10.26 3.80 -11.17
C ALA A 229 -11.10 2.52 -10.97
N ILE A 230 -11.23 2.09 -9.73
CA ILE A 230 -12.04 0.93 -9.32
C ILE A 230 -13.13 1.44 -8.37
N VAL A 231 -14.33 0.86 -8.45
CA VAL A 231 -15.50 1.22 -7.61
C VAL A 231 -15.72 2.74 -7.62
N GLY A 232 -15.90 3.30 -8.82
CA GLY A 232 -16.17 4.74 -8.96
C GLY A 232 -15.07 5.67 -8.47
N GLY A 233 -13.84 5.16 -8.36
CA GLY A 233 -12.70 5.94 -7.88
C GLY A 233 -12.41 5.80 -6.39
N ALA A 234 -13.18 4.99 -5.63
CA ALA A 234 -12.86 4.73 -4.22
C ALA A 234 -11.51 4.02 -4.03
N VAL A 235 -11.07 3.28 -5.06
CA VAL A 235 -9.74 2.68 -5.15
C VAL A 235 -9.18 2.98 -6.53
N ALA A 236 -7.88 3.20 -6.64
CA ALA A 236 -7.20 3.41 -7.90
C ALA A 236 -5.95 2.54 -8.01
N ILE A 237 -5.66 2.06 -9.22
CA ILE A 237 -4.39 1.44 -9.59
C ILE A 237 -3.62 2.42 -10.45
N HIS A 238 -2.49 2.88 -9.95
CA HIS A 238 -1.54 3.69 -10.71
C HIS A 238 -0.41 2.81 -11.23
N SER A 239 0.10 3.10 -12.39
CA SER A 239 1.23 2.39 -12.98
C SER A 239 2.13 3.34 -13.76
N GLY A 240 3.42 2.98 -13.88
CA GLY A 240 4.42 3.68 -14.67
C GLY A 240 5.58 2.79 -15.02
N TRP A 241 6.39 3.19 -15.98
CA TRP A 241 7.56 2.44 -16.47
C TRP A 241 8.83 3.26 -16.29
N LYS A 242 9.90 2.60 -15.89
CA LYS A 242 11.25 3.17 -15.96
C LYS A 242 11.81 2.92 -17.35
N VAL A 243 12.02 3.99 -18.11
CA VAL A 243 12.59 3.98 -19.47
C VAL A 243 14.05 4.40 -19.49
#